data_8275e3a44bffd4ea3328b7675f0bd04d
#
_entry.id   8275e3a44bffd4ea3328b7675f0bd04d
#
_cell.length_a   1.000
_cell.length_b   1.000
_cell.length_c   1.000
_cell.angle_alpha   90.00
_cell.angle_beta   90.00
_cell.angle_gamma   90.00
#
_symmetry.space_group_name_H-M   'P 1'
#
loop_
_entity.id
_entity.type
_entity.pdbx_description
1 polymer ?
#
loop_
_entity_poly.entity_id
_entity_poly.type
_entity_poly.pdbx_seq_one_letter_code
_entity_poly.pdbx_strand_id
1 'polypeptide(L)'
;MLWLRGLIFTILGPGVVAFYVPQTLRRGPAPGGWWSLGWILFALGALIYLRCLLDFLRAGGTPSIFFARPVRALMGEEPQQVVRSGLYRYTRNPMYLGVLTAIAGQAIVYRSRGIAVYLAIAMVFFHCVVVFLEEPHLARVRDPAYAEYRRRVPRWLGLPRN
;
A
#
# COMPACT_ATOMS: atom_id res chain seq x y z
N MET A 1 1.14 -1.73 22.52
CA MET A 1 2.39 -1.73 21.71
C MET A 1 2.16 -1.91 20.21
N LEU A 2 1.25 -2.79 19.76
CA LEU A 2 1.01 -3.04 18.31
C LEU A 2 0.55 -1.78 17.53
N TRP A 3 -0.37 -1.00 18.07
CA TRP A 3 -0.85 0.25 17.47
C TRP A 3 0.27 1.29 17.28
N LEU A 4 1.19 1.39 18.24
CA LEU A 4 2.35 2.28 18.12
C LEU A 4 3.28 1.82 16.98
N ARG A 5 3.51 0.52 16.86
CA ARG A 5 4.30 -0.05 15.76
C ARG A 5 3.63 0.18 14.41
N GLY A 6 2.30 0.04 14.34
CA GLY A 6 1.51 0.37 13.15
C GLY A 6 1.62 1.85 12.77
N LEU A 7 1.63 2.75 13.75
CA LEU A 7 1.84 4.18 13.53
C LEU A 7 3.26 4.47 13.01
N ILE A 8 4.29 3.89 13.63
CA ILE A 8 5.68 4.02 13.17
C ILE A 8 5.82 3.50 11.72
N PHE A 9 5.25 2.33 11.44
CA PHE A 9 5.22 1.79 10.08
C PHE A 9 4.56 2.76 9.09
N THR A 10 3.41 3.35 9.48
CA THR A 10 2.67 4.29 8.64
C THR A 10 3.49 5.55 8.35
N ILE A 11 4.17 6.11 9.34
CA ILE A 11 4.98 7.33 9.17
C ILE A 11 6.21 7.05 8.30
N LEU A 12 6.99 6.01 8.62
CA LEU A 12 8.27 5.72 7.98
C LEU A 12 8.13 5.06 6.60
N GLY A 13 7.06 4.32 6.35
CA GLY A 13 6.78 3.69 5.06
C GLY A 13 5.84 4.55 4.20
N PRO A 14 4.54 4.31 4.25
CA PRO A 14 3.58 5.02 3.39
C PRO A 14 3.57 6.54 3.59
N GLY A 15 3.82 7.04 4.81
CA GLY A 15 3.92 8.48 5.07
C GLY A 15 5.04 9.15 4.28
N VAL A 16 6.21 8.51 4.23
CA VAL A 16 7.31 8.99 3.40
C VAL A 16 6.97 8.84 1.92
N VAL A 17 6.53 7.67 1.49
CA VAL A 17 6.29 7.35 0.08
C VAL A 17 5.10 8.12 -0.50
N ALA A 18 3.98 8.17 0.22
CA ALA A 18 2.73 8.75 -0.28
C ALA A 18 2.52 10.21 0.09
N PHE A 19 3.29 10.77 1.01
CA PHE A 19 3.13 12.16 1.42
C PHE A 19 4.44 12.95 1.29
N TYR A 20 5.49 12.58 2.02
CA TYR A 20 6.71 13.38 2.08
C TYR A 20 7.39 13.54 0.69
N VAL A 21 7.65 12.43 -0.02
CA VAL A 21 8.31 12.48 -1.34
C VAL A 21 7.49 13.27 -2.36
N PRO A 22 6.16 13.08 -2.53
CA PRO A 22 5.35 13.93 -3.40
C PRO A 22 5.43 15.42 -3.07
N GLN A 23 5.51 15.80 -1.79
CA GLN A 23 5.65 17.21 -1.40
C GLN A 23 6.97 17.82 -1.88
N THR A 24 8.08 17.07 -1.88
CA THR A 24 9.37 17.55 -2.41
C THR A 24 9.36 17.70 -3.94
N LEU A 25 8.52 16.93 -4.62
CA LEU A 25 8.35 16.93 -6.08
C LEU A 25 7.26 17.91 -6.56
N ARG A 26 6.63 18.63 -5.65
CA ARG A 26 5.56 19.58 -5.92
C ARG A 26 6.10 20.80 -6.66
N ARG A 27 6.26 20.69 -7.98
CA ARG A 27 6.61 21.75 -8.89
C ARG A 27 5.51 21.89 -9.94
N GLY A 28 4.53 22.72 -9.67
CA GLY A 28 3.40 22.90 -10.58
C GLY A 28 2.72 24.25 -10.35
N PRO A 29 1.88 24.69 -11.29
CA PRO A 29 1.04 25.88 -11.12
C PRO A 29 0.10 25.70 -9.92
N ALA A 30 -0.52 26.79 -9.50
CA ALA A 30 -1.57 26.75 -8.46
C ALA A 30 -2.66 25.72 -8.78
N PRO A 31 -3.36 25.17 -7.78
CA PRO A 31 -4.45 24.22 -7.97
C PRO A 31 -5.45 24.72 -9.02
N GLY A 32 -5.73 23.90 -10.04
CA GLY A 32 -6.68 24.24 -11.10
C GLY A 32 -8.06 23.62 -10.87
N GLY A 33 -8.99 23.74 -11.83
CA GLY A 33 -10.39 23.32 -11.68
C GLY A 33 -10.64 21.85 -11.26
N TRP A 34 -9.66 20.96 -11.42
CA TRP A 34 -9.74 19.54 -11.03
C TRP A 34 -9.15 19.23 -9.64
N TRP A 35 -8.79 20.24 -8.87
CA TRP A 35 -8.17 20.04 -7.54
C TRP A 35 -9.06 19.25 -6.56
N SER A 36 -10.38 19.45 -6.64
CA SER A 36 -11.34 18.72 -5.80
C SER A 36 -11.32 17.22 -6.08
N LEU A 37 -11.26 16.80 -7.35
CA LEU A 37 -11.11 15.39 -7.72
C LEU A 37 -9.80 14.82 -7.18
N GLY A 38 -8.71 15.58 -7.25
CA GLY A 38 -7.43 15.15 -6.70
C GLY A 38 -7.49 14.92 -5.19
N TRP A 39 -8.15 15.79 -4.43
CA TRP A 39 -8.35 15.59 -2.99
C TRP A 39 -9.27 14.43 -2.67
N ILE A 40 -10.31 14.18 -3.47
CA ILE A 40 -11.18 13.00 -3.34
C ILE A 40 -10.35 11.73 -3.52
N LEU A 41 -9.51 11.65 -4.55
CA LEU A 41 -8.62 10.51 -4.78
C LEU A 41 -7.61 10.33 -3.65
N PHE A 42 -7.01 11.42 -3.16
CA PHE A 42 -6.11 11.37 -2.01
C PHE A 42 -6.80 10.79 -0.77
N ALA A 43 -7.99 11.30 -0.44
CA ALA A 43 -8.78 10.83 0.70
C ALA A 43 -9.18 9.35 0.52
N LEU A 44 -9.62 8.96 -0.68
CA LEU A 44 -9.95 7.57 -0.99
C LEU A 44 -8.73 6.64 -0.81
N GLY A 45 -7.56 7.04 -1.33
CA GLY A 45 -6.33 6.29 -1.16
C GLY A 45 -5.93 6.14 0.32
N ALA A 46 -6.03 7.22 1.10
CA ALA A 46 -5.79 7.20 2.54
C ALA A 46 -6.77 6.29 3.27
N LEU A 47 -8.06 6.33 2.93
CA LEU A 47 -9.09 5.45 3.53
C LEU A 47 -8.83 3.98 3.21
N ILE A 48 -8.49 3.65 1.95
CA ILE A 48 -8.11 2.28 1.56
C ILE A 48 -6.91 1.82 2.38
N TYR A 49 -5.86 2.64 2.48
CA TYR A 49 -4.67 2.33 3.27
C TYR A 49 -5.01 2.08 4.74
N LEU A 50 -5.73 3.02 5.38
CA LEU A 50 -6.12 2.91 6.79
C LEU A 50 -6.97 1.67 7.06
N ARG A 51 -7.91 1.35 6.17
CA ARG A 51 -8.71 0.14 6.25
C ARG A 51 -7.82 -1.12 6.22
N CYS A 52 -6.86 -1.18 5.32
CA CYS A 52 -5.93 -2.30 5.25
C CYS A 52 -5.04 -2.41 6.49
N LEU A 53 -4.53 -1.27 6.99
CA LEU A 53 -3.76 -1.24 8.23
C LEU A 53 -4.56 -1.79 9.41
N LEU A 54 -5.83 -1.38 9.53
CA LEU A 54 -6.73 -1.90 10.57
C LEU A 54 -6.93 -3.42 10.47
N ASP A 55 -7.05 -3.97 9.25
CA ASP A 55 -7.18 -5.40 9.05
C ASP A 55 -5.91 -6.16 9.48
N PHE A 56 -4.71 -5.60 9.23
CA PHE A 56 -3.45 -6.15 9.73
C PHE A 56 -3.33 -6.09 11.25
N LEU A 57 -3.66 -4.94 11.86
CA LEU A 57 -3.60 -4.78 13.32
C LEU A 57 -4.59 -5.72 14.04
N ARG A 58 -5.79 -5.94 13.46
CA ARG A 58 -6.76 -6.92 13.96
C ARG A 58 -6.28 -8.36 13.83
N ALA A 59 -5.47 -8.65 12.82
CA ALA A 59 -4.83 -9.95 12.62
C ALA A 59 -3.58 -10.14 13.53
N GLY A 60 -3.28 -9.18 14.38
CA GLY A 60 -2.19 -9.26 15.35
C GLY A 60 -0.80 -8.91 14.82
N GLY A 61 -0.71 -8.23 13.66
CA GLY A 61 0.56 -7.87 13.05
C GLY A 61 0.55 -6.54 12.31
N THR A 62 1.66 -6.23 11.65
CA THR A 62 1.82 -5.07 10.78
C THR A 62 2.25 -5.52 9.38
N PRO A 63 2.02 -4.71 8.32
CA PRO A 63 2.39 -5.08 6.96
C PRO A 63 3.90 -4.90 6.68
N SER A 64 4.75 -5.38 7.58
CA SER A 64 6.22 -5.16 7.58
C SER A 64 7.02 -6.27 6.88
N ILE A 65 6.44 -6.90 5.86
CA ILE A 65 6.96 -8.12 5.21
C ILE A 65 8.39 -7.97 4.67
N PHE A 66 8.78 -6.77 4.22
CA PHE A 66 10.06 -6.54 3.51
C PHE A 66 11.23 -6.14 4.37
N PHE A 67 10.97 -5.71 5.57
CA PHE A 67 12.03 -5.09 6.34
C PHE A 67 12.97 -6.11 6.98
N ALA A 68 14.27 -5.81 6.95
CA ALA A 68 15.28 -6.59 7.66
C ALA A 68 14.92 -6.76 9.15
N ARG A 69 15.39 -7.84 9.78
CA ARG A 69 15.07 -8.15 11.20
C ARG A 69 15.12 -6.95 12.15
N PRO A 70 16.17 -6.09 12.15
CA PRO A 70 16.22 -4.96 13.09
C PRO A 70 15.11 -3.93 12.82
N VAL A 71 14.72 -3.71 11.58
CA VAL A 71 13.64 -2.78 11.23
C VAL A 71 12.28 -3.35 11.59
N ARG A 72 12.08 -4.67 11.44
CA ARG A 72 10.86 -5.36 11.90
C ARG A 72 10.67 -5.27 13.41
N ALA A 73 11.75 -5.30 14.20
CA ALA A 73 11.65 -5.10 15.64
C ALA A 73 11.00 -3.77 16.02
N LEU A 74 11.24 -2.71 15.22
CA LEU A 74 10.66 -1.39 15.41
C LEU A 74 9.26 -1.25 14.84
N MET A 75 9.05 -1.74 13.60
CA MET A 75 7.80 -1.57 12.85
C MET A 75 6.76 -2.65 13.14
N GLY A 76 7.11 -3.70 13.86
CA GLY A 76 6.26 -4.87 14.15
C GLY A 76 6.49 -6.02 13.18
N GLU A 77 5.90 -7.15 13.51
CA GLU A 77 5.99 -8.39 12.74
C GLU A 77 4.73 -8.61 11.90
N GLU A 78 4.86 -9.35 10.82
CA GLU A 78 3.72 -9.76 10.01
C GLU A 78 2.77 -10.67 10.80
N PRO A 79 1.44 -10.65 10.53
CA PRO A 79 0.49 -11.54 11.17
C PRO A 79 0.84 -13.01 10.92
N GLN A 80 0.53 -13.89 11.88
CA GLN A 80 0.76 -15.34 11.72
C GLN A 80 -0.07 -15.96 10.57
N GLN A 81 -1.20 -15.35 10.22
CA GLN A 81 -2.06 -15.80 9.13
C GLN A 81 -2.14 -14.75 8.03
N VAL A 82 -2.34 -15.22 6.79
CA VAL A 82 -2.58 -14.31 5.64
C VAL A 82 -3.86 -13.53 5.86
N VAL A 83 -3.77 -12.19 5.80
CA VAL A 83 -4.96 -11.33 5.86
C VAL A 83 -5.75 -11.49 4.55
N ARG A 84 -6.99 -11.99 4.66
CA ARG A 84 -7.88 -12.25 3.52
C ARG A 84 -9.22 -11.54 3.65
N SER A 85 -9.41 -10.78 4.73
CA SER A 85 -10.64 -10.05 5.03
C SER A 85 -10.69 -8.68 4.34
N GLY A 86 -11.84 -8.03 4.37
CA GLY A 86 -12.02 -6.69 3.85
C GLY A 86 -11.67 -6.57 2.38
N LEU A 87 -10.82 -5.61 2.03
CA LEU A 87 -10.40 -5.35 0.65
C LEU A 87 -9.50 -6.44 0.06
N TYR A 88 -8.87 -7.25 0.90
CA TYR A 88 -8.05 -8.40 0.48
C TYR A 88 -8.87 -9.53 -0.15
N ARG A 89 -10.19 -9.47 -0.12
CA ARG A 89 -11.08 -10.38 -0.86
C ARG A 89 -11.13 -10.08 -2.35
N TYR A 90 -10.85 -8.85 -2.76
CA TYR A 90 -10.97 -8.39 -4.14
C TYR A 90 -9.62 -8.21 -4.84
N THR A 91 -8.58 -7.90 -4.10
CA THR A 91 -7.21 -7.77 -4.59
C THR A 91 -6.23 -8.23 -3.52
N ARG A 92 -5.10 -8.80 -3.92
CA ARG A 92 -4.07 -9.23 -2.97
C ARG A 92 -3.23 -8.07 -2.42
N ASN A 93 -3.28 -6.89 -3.07
CA ASN A 93 -2.43 -5.74 -2.77
C ASN A 93 -3.22 -4.42 -2.59
N PRO A 94 -4.32 -4.40 -1.82
CA PRO A 94 -5.15 -3.21 -1.70
C PRO A 94 -4.41 -2.05 -1.01
N MET A 95 -3.48 -2.33 -0.11
CA MET A 95 -2.69 -1.31 0.57
C MET A 95 -1.82 -0.50 -0.40
N TYR A 96 -1.14 -1.17 -1.34
CA TYR A 96 -0.38 -0.50 -2.39
C TYR A 96 -1.27 0.31 -3.33
N LEU A 97 -2.45 -0.21 -3.67
CA LEU A 97 -3.44 0.54 -4.46
C LEU A 97 -3.86 1.81 -3.73
N GLY A 98 -4.08 1.76 -2.41
CA GLY A 98 -4.36 2.94 -1.60
C GLY A 98 -3.25 3.99 -1.66
N VAL A 99 -1.99 3.57 -1.48
CA VAL A 99 -0.81 4.44 -1.58
C VAL A 99 -0.71 5.08 -2.97
N LEU A 100 -0.81 4.28 -4.03
CA LEU A 100 -0.75 4.78 -5.42
C LEU A 100 -1.89 5.74 -5.74
N THR A 101 -3.11 5.46 -5.27
CA THR A 101 -4.28 6.35 -5.44
C THR A 101 -4.05 7.69 -4.74
N ALA A 102 -3.46 7.69 -3.53
CA ALA A 102 -3.13 8.92 -2.82
C ALA A 102 -2.06 9.76 -3.56
N ILE A 103 -1.03 9.11 -4.14
CA ILE A 103 -0.02 9.78 -4.97
C ILE A 103 -0.67 10.35 -6.24
N ALA A 104 -1.55 9.59 -6.90
CA ALA A 104 -2.28 10.05 -8.09
C ALA A 104 -3.14 11.28 -7.78
N GLY A 105 -3.83 11.29 -6.64
CA GLY A 105 -4.59 12.44 -6.16
C GLY A 105 -3.70 13.68 -6.05
N GLN A 106 -2.52 13.57 -5.45
CA GLN A 106 -1.58 14.68 -5.33
C GLN A 106 -1.04 15.15 -6.69
N ALA A 107 -0.78 14.24 -7.64
CA ALA A 107 -0.36 14.60 -8.99
C ALA A 107 -1.40 15.51 -9.66
N ILE A 108 -2.69 15.24 -9.46
CA ILE A 108 -3.81 16.04 -9.99
C ILE A 108 -3.91 17.38 -9.24
N VAL A 109 -3.92 17.37 -7.89
CA VAL A 109 -4.03 18.58 -7.07
C VAL A 109 -2.95 19.58 -7.46
N TYR A 110 -1.71 19.13 -7.50
CA TYR A 110 -0.54 19.99 -7.74
C TYR A 110 -0.17 20.14 -9.22
N ARG A 111 -0.91 19.48 -10.12
CA ARG A 111 -0.61 19.46 -11.57
C ARG A 111 0.88 19.21 -11.85
N SER A 112 1.51 18.38 -11.04
CA SER A 112 2.95 18.16 -11.03
C SER A 112 3.33 16.97 -11.91
N ARG A 113 4.06 17.23 -13.00
CA ARG A 113 4.66 16.17 -13.82
C ARG A 113 5.66 15.34 -13.00
N GLY A 114 6.37 15.95 -12.05
CA GLY A 114 7.30 15.23 -11.17
C GLY A 114 6.59 14.18 -10.32
N ILE A 115 5.42 14.51 -9.75
CA ILE A 115 4.61 13.53 -8.98
C ILE A 115 4.03 12.47 -9.92
N ALA A 116 3.61 12.81 -11.15
CA ALA A 116 3.12 11.83 -12.11
C ALA A 116 4.21 10.83 -12.54
N VAL A 117 5.42 11.29 -12.79
CA VAL A 117 6.58 10.41 -13.07
C VAL A 117 6.90 9.54 -11.85
N TYR A 118 6.90 10.12 -10.65
CA TYR A 118 7.09 9.39 -9.41
C TYR A 118 6.03 8.30 -9.22
N LEU A 119 4.75 8.59 -9.52
CA LEU A 119 3.68 7.59 -9.51
C LEU A 119 3.99 6.40 -10.41
N ALA A 120 4.43 6.66 -11.66
CA ALA A 120 4.79 5.60 -12.60
C ALA A 120 5.96 4.73 -12.06
N ILE A 121 6.99 5.38 -11.51
CA ILE A 121 8.11 4.68 -10.87
C ILE A 121 7.64 3.85 -9.67
N ALA A 122 6.80 4.41 -8.81
CA ALA A 122 6.24 3.73 -7.64
C ALA A 122 5.38 2.51 -8.04
N MET A 123 4.59 2.61 -9.14
CA MET A 123 3.83 1.47 -9.67
C MET A 123 4.74 0.31 -10.09
N VAL A 124 5.80 0.60 -10.84
CA VAL A 124 6.78 -0.41 -11.26
C VAL A 124 7.50 -0.99 -10.05
N PHE A 125 7.95 -0.13 -9.14
CA PHE A 125 8.64 -0.55 -7.92
C PHE A 125 7.78 -1.49 -7.07
N PHE A 126 6.54 -1.12 -6.76
CA PHE A 126 5.64 -1.98 -5.99
C PHE A 126 5.31 -3.27 -6.72
N HIS A 127 5.17 -3.23 -8.05
CA HIS A 127 4.99 -4.46 -8.83
C HIS A 127 6.17 -5.41 -8.66
N CYS A 128 7.39 -4.91 -8.80
CA CYS A 128 8.61 -5.71 -8.60
C CYS A 128 8.71 -6.26 -7.16
N VAL A 129 8.44 -5.42 -6.17
CA VAL A 129 8.42 -5.79 -4.77
C VAL A 129 7.44 -6.95 -4.52
N VAL A 130 6.22 -6.84 -5.00
CA VAL A 130 5.18 -7.89 -4.84
C VAL A 130 5.61 -9.18 -5.53
N VAL A 131 6.07 -9.09 -6.79
CA VAL A 131 6.37 -10.29 -7.60
C VAL A 131 7.63 -11.01 -7.11
N PHE A 132 8.68 -10.27 -6.77
CA PHE A 132 9.99 -10.86 -6.50
C PHE A 132 10.27 -11.07 -5.00
N LEU A 133 9.57 -10.36 -4.11
CA LEU A 133 9.82 -10.43 -2.68
C LEU A 133 8.61 -10.96 -1.90
N GLU A 134 7.43 -10.33 -2.01
CA GLU A 134 6.26 -10.71 -1.18
C GLU A 134 5.67 -12.06 -1.55
N GLU A 135 5.33 -12.25 -2.82
CA GLU A 135 4.69 -13.50 -3.24
C GLU A 135 5.58 -14.73 -2.99
N PRO A 136 6.91 -14.70 -3.27
CA PRO A 136 7.78 -15.81 -2.93
C PRO A 136 7.91 -16.03 -1.42
N HIS A 137 7.98 -14.97 -0.62
CA HIS A 137 8.02 -15.08 0.84
C HIS A 137 6.75 -15.73 1.38
N LEU A 138 5.57 -15.19 1.00
CA LEU A 138 4.28 -15.72 1.44
C LEU A 138 4.04 -17.15 0.98
N ALA A 139 4.49 -17.52 -0.22
CA ALA A 139 4.41 -18.89 -0.71
C ALA A 139 5.22 -19.86 0.15
N ARG A 140 6.41 -19.45 0.62
CA ARG A 140 7.27 -20.29 1.47
C ARG A 140 6.74 -20.42 2.90
N VAL A 141 6.21 -19.33 3.48
CA VAL A 141 5.86 -19.25 4.90
C VAL A 141 4.41 -19.67 5.16
N ARG A 142 3.53 -19.54 4.18
CA ARG A 142 2.07 -19.66 4.32
C ARG A 142 1.41 -20.72 3.42
N ASP A 143 2.18 -21.52 2.74
CA ASP A 143 1.67 -22.66 1.97
C ASP A 143 1.01 -23.70 2.90
N PRO A 144 -0.12 -24.34 2.53
CA PRO A 144 -0.88 -24.24 1.26
C PRO A 144 -1.92 -23.13 1.22
N ALA A 145 -2.20 -22.47 2.33
CA ALA A 145 -3.29 -21.48 2.46
C ALA A 145 -3.13 -20.29 1.52
N TYR A 146 -1.88 -19.85 1.29
CA TYR A 146 -1.58 -18.78 0.36
C TYR A 146 -1.76 -19.20 -1.10
N ALA A 147 -1.41 -20.45 -1.43
CA ALA A 147 -1.57 -20.99 -2.78
C ALA A 147 -3.03 -20.97 -3.25
N GLU A 148 -3.97 -21.34 -2.36
CA GLU A 148 -5.40 -21.27 -2.65
C GLU A 148 -5.89 -19.83 -2.79
N TYR A 149 -5.48 -18.94 -1.89
CA TYR A 149 -5.81 -17.52 -1.95
C TYR A 149 -5.33 -16.88 -3.25
N ARG A 150 -4.10 -17.19 -3.70
CA ARG A 150 -3.52 -16.68 -4.95
C ARG A 150 -4.28 -17.13 -6.20
N ARG A 151 -4.89 -18.33 -6.18
CA ARG A 151 -5.72 -18.81 -7.30
C ARG A 151 -7.02 -18.05 -7.44
N ARG A 152 -7.64 -17.67 -6.32
CA ARG A 152 -8.97 -17.04 -6.28
C ARG A 152 -8.93 -15.53 -6.42
N VAL A 153 -7.93 -14.87 -5.85
CA VAL A 153 -7.87 -13.40 -5.77
C VAL A 153 -6.80 -12.84 -6.71
N PRO A 154 -7.13 -11.86 -7.57
CA PRO A 154 -6.17 -11.24 -8.47
C PRO A 154 -5.09 -10.45 -7.71
N ARG A 155 -3.90 -10.29 -8.35
CA ARG A 155 -2.78 -9.54 -7.77
C ARG A 155 -3.12 -8.06 -7.59
N TRP A 156 -3.68 -7.46 -8.62
CA TRP A 156 -4.06 -6.05 -8.62
C TRP A 156 -5.58 -5.90 -8.75
N LEU A 157 -6.08 -5.31 -9.82
CA LEU A 157 -7.50 -5.15 -10.09
C LEU A 157 -8.03 -6.35 -10.88
N GLY A 158 -9.22 -6.82 -10.54
CA GLY A 158 -9.89 -7.91 -11.23
C GLY A 158 -11.04 -8.47 -10.41
N LEU A 159 -11.83 -9.34 -11.02
CA LEU A 159 -12.88 -10.06 -10.32
C LEU A 159 -12.28 -11.33 -9.67
N PRO A 160 -12.69 -11.67 -8.44
CA PRO A 160 -12.35 -12.96 -7.84
C PRO A 160 -12.79 -14.10 -8.76
N ARG A 161 -11.96 -15.12 -8.85
CA ARG A 161 -12.30 -16.35 -9.60
C ARG A 161 -13.01 -17.32 -8.65
N ASN A 162 -14.11 -17.88 -9.10
CA ASN A 162 -14.83 -18.95 -8.40
C ASN A 162 -14.00 -20.24 -8.37
#